data_895ae45390fdcd38cb33cf5dc824e318
#
_entry.id   895ae45390fdcd38cb33cf5dc824e318
#
_cell.length_a   1.000
_cell.length_b   1.000
_cell.length_c   1.000
_cell.angle_alpha   90.00
_cell.angle_beta   90.00
_cell.angle_gamma   90.00
#
_symmetry.space_group_name_H-M   'P 1'
#
loop_
_entity.id
_entity.type
_entity.pdbx_description
1 polymer ?
#
loop_
_entity_poly.entity_id
_entity_poly.type
_entity_poly.pdbx_seq_one_letter_code
_entity_poly.pdbx_strand_id
1 'polypeptide(L)'
;MTSPPPSDHTADHPIDHPAGGLLGELVLAIDHVGVAVPDLDAAIAFYTGTLGLVVRHREVNEEQGVVEAMLAPASAPAGATQLQLLAPLGPTSTIARFLDRSGPGLQQLACRVDNVDHAAGVLRGKGIRLLYDAARRGTANSMINFVHPKDAGGVLIELVQATGSSDDTE
;
A
#
# COMPACT_ATOMS: atom_id res chain seq x y z
N MET A 1 -41.18 -9.71 -36.87
CA MET A 1 -39.95 -9.87 -36.07
C MET A 1 -39.55 -8.48 -35.59
N THR A 2 -39.94 -8.12 -34.38
CA THR A 2 -39.67 -6.83 -33.76
C THR A 2 -38.51 -7.04 -32.75
N SER A 3 -37.41 -6.35 -32.99
CA SER A 3 -36.25 -6.34 -32.10
C SER A 3 -36.62 -5.68 -30.76
N PRO A 4 -36.14 -6.20 -29.62
CA PRO A 4 -36.35 -5.55 -28.34
C PRO A 4 -35.51 -4.26 -28.25
N PRO A 5 -35.96 -3.26 -27.44
CA PRO A 5 -35.23 -2.01 -27.26
C PRO A 5 -33.95 -2.22 -26.45
N PRO A 6 -32.92 -1.37 -26.60
CA PRO A 6 -31.70 -1.46 -25.85
C PRO A 6 -31.97 -1.18 -24.34
N SER A 7 -31.43 -2.02 -23.47
CA SER A 7 -31.45 -1.83 -22.02
C SER A 7 -30.59 -0.65 -21.66
N ASP A 8 -31.24 0.39 -21.17
CA ASP A 8 -30.60 1.55 -20.52
C ASP A 8 -29.96 1.12 -19.20
N HIS A 9 -28.63 0.99 -19.18
CA HIS A 9 -27.82 0.74 -17.99
C HIS A 9 -27.13 2.02 -17.52
N THR A 10 -27.87 3.09 -17.34
CA THR A 10 -27.40 4.28 -16.63
C THR A 10 -28.15 4.39 -15.31
N ALA A 11 -27.90 3.46 -14.39
CA ALA A 11 -28.12 3.71 -12.97
C ALA A 11 -26.76 4.13 -12.38
N ASP A 12 -26.35 5.36 -12.65
CA ASP A 12 -25.40 6.09 -11.83
C ASP A 12 -26.11 6.36 -10.49
N HIS A 13 -26.03 5.39 -9.60
CA HIS A 13 -26.39 5.60 -8.20
C HIS A 13 -25.19 6.31 -7.58
N PRO A 14 -25.29 7.59 -7.22
CA PRO A 14 -24.32 8.19 -6.35
C PRO A 14 -24.36 7.36 -5.06
N ILE A 15 -23.26 6.69 -4.77
CA ILE A 15 -23.07 6.07 -3.48
C ILE A 15 -22.99 7.25 -2.51
N ASP A 16 -24.12 7.52 -1.83
CA ASP A 16 -24.21 8.50 -0.77
C ASP A 16 -23.41 7.95 0.43
N HIS A 17 -22.08 8.06 0.31
CA HIS A 17 -21.20 7.84 1.43
C HIS A 17 -21.40 9.03 2.36
N PRO A 18 -21.85 8.82 3.61
CA PRO A 18 -21.81 9.88 4.58
C PRO A 18 -20.37 10.41 4.59
N ALA A 19 -20.20 11.66 4.23
CA ALA A 19 -18.93 12.35 4.32
C ALA A 19 -18.42 12.19 5.76
N GLY A 20 -17.32 11.44 5.94
CA GLY A 20 -16.74 11.27 7.25
C GLY A 20 -16.62 9.83 7.75
N GLY A 21 -15.99 8.93 6.99
CA GLY A 21 -15.36 7.75 7.60
C GLY A 21 -14.37 8.19 8.67
N LEU A 22 -14.01 7.27 9.58
CA LEU A 22 -13.13 7.53 10.72
C LEU A 22 -11.83 8.27 10.36
N LEU A 23 -11.30 8.00 9.17
CA LEU A 23 -10.12 8.66 8.58
C LEU A 23 -10.47 9.50 7.33
N GLY A 24 -11.72 9.90 7.13
CA GLY A 24 -12.24 10.44 5.88
C GLY A 24 -11.33 11.44 5.16
N GLU A 25 -10.91 12.50 5.85
CA GLU A 25 -10.00 13.50 5.29
C GLU A 25 -8.51 13.18 5.51
N LEU A 26 -8.19 12.17 6.33
CA LEU A 26 -6.80 11.81 6.65
C LEU A 26 -6.20 10.83 5.62
N VAL A 27 -7.03 10.06 4.90
CA VAL A 27 -6.58 9.17 3.83
C VAL A 27 -6.64 9.92 2.51
N LEU A 28 -5.47 10.18 1.94
CA LEU A 28 -5.31 10.97 0.72
C LEU A 28 -5.39 10.12 -0.55
N ALA A 29 -4.91 8.88 -0.49
CA ALA A 29 -4.88 7.96 -1.63
C ALA A 29 -4.53 6.52 -1.18
N ILE A 30 -4.74 5.56 -2.07
CA ILE A 30 -4.02 4.28 -2.02
C ILE A 30 -2.60 4.55 -2.51
N ASP A 31 -1.63 4.35 -1.63
CA ASP A 31 -0.22 4.61 -1.93
C ASP A 31 0.39 3.49 -2.76
N HIS A 32 0.32 2.28 -2.26
CA HIS A 32 0.81 1.10 -2.95
C HIS A 32 0.11 -0.18 -2.51
N VAL A 33 0.31 -1.22 -3.30
CA VAL A 33 -0.09 -2.59 -2.99
C VAL A 33 1.17 -3.42 -2.82
N GLY A 34 1.35 -4.02 -1.64
CA GLY A 34 2.50 -4.85 -1.31
C GLY A 34 2.29 -6.31 -1.70
N VAL A 35 3.23 -6.86 -2.46
CA VAL A 35 3.26 -8.27 -2.88
C VAL A 35 4.51 -8.93 -2.33
N ALA A 36 4.33 -9.96 -1.50
CA ALA A 36 5.43 -10.78 -1.01
C ALA A 36 5.87 -11.77 -2.08
N VAL A 37 7.17 -11.79 -2.35
CA VAL A 37 7.79 -12.66 -3.34
C VAL A 37 9.03 -13.35 -2.76
N PRO A 38 9.33 -14.61 -3.15
CA PRO A 38 10.51 -15.29 -2.65
C PRO A 38 11.83 -14.76 -3.24
N ASP A 39 11.79 -14.22 -4.46
CA ASP A 39 12.92 -13.69 -5.21
C ASP A 39 12.53 -12.36 -5.86
N LEU A 40 13.19 -11.27 -5.42
CA LEU A 40 12.88 -9.93 -5.89
C LEU A 40 13.24 -9.74 -7.36
N ASP A 41 14.40 -10.25 -7.81
CA ASP A 41 14.89 -10.04 -9.17
C ASP A 41 14.04 -10.81 -10.19
N ALA A 42 13.65 -12.02 -9.86
CA ALA A 42 12.72 -12.81 -10.68
C ALA A 42 11.34 -12.13 -10.77
N ALA A 43 10.84 -11.57 -9.67
CA ALA A 43 9.58 -10.84 -9.68
C ALA A 43 9.68 -9.55 -10.50
N ILE A 44 10.74 -8.75 -10.32
CA ILE A 44 10.97 -7.55 -11.14
C ILE A 44 10.99 -7.91 -12.62
N ALA A 45 11.73 -8.96 -13.01
CA ALA A 45 11.81 -9.41 -14.42
C ALA A 45 10.42 -9.75 -14.98
N PHE A 46 9.57 -10.42 -14.20
CA PHE A 46 8.19 -10.72 -14.60
C PHE A 46 7.36 -9.45 -14.80
N TYR A 47 7.29 -8.59 -13.81
CA TYR A 47 6.42 -7.39 -13.87
C TYR A 47 6.90 -6.37 -14.91
N THR A 48 8.21 -6.23 -15.12
CA THR A 48 8.74 -5.33 -16.14
C THR A 48 8.60 -5.93 -17.54
N GLY A 49 8.97 -7.21 -17.72
CA GLY A 49 8.95 -7.88 -19.02
C GLY A 49 7.54 -8.24 -19.52
N THR A 50 6.61 -8.55 -18.61
CA THR A 50 5.26 -9.00 -18.96
C THR A 50 4.25 -7.86 -18.92
N LEU A 51 4.28 -7.00 -17.92
CA LEU A 51 3.31 -5.92 -17.73
C LEU A 51 3.84 -4.54 -18.14
N GLY A 52 5.11 -4.43 -18.51
CA GLY A 52 5.71 -3.17 -18.94
C GLY A 52 5.87 -2.14 -17.80
N LEU A 53 5.82 -2.58 -16.54
CA LEU A 53 6.11 -1.69 -15.42
C LEU A 53 7.58 -1.32 -15.40
N VAL A 54 7.89 -0.19 -14.79
CA VAL A 54 9.29 0.23 -14.57
C VAL A 54 9.58 0.33 -13.07
N VAL A 55 10.80 -0.01 -12.69
CA VAL A 55 11.26 0.17 -11.31
C VAL A 55 11.47 1.65 -11.05
N ARG A 56 10.78 2.18 -10.05
CA ARG A 56 10.87 3.58 -9.60
C ARG A 56 11.84 3.75 -8.46
N HIS A 57 11.89 2.76 -7.57
CA HIS A 57 12.75 2.75 -6.40
C HIS A 57 13.11 1.31 -6.06
N ARG A 58 14.31 1.10 -5.50
CA ARG A 58 14.76 -0.18 -4.95
C ARG A 58 15.65 0.09 -3.76
N GLU A 59 15.41 -0.61 -2.65
CA GLU A 59 16.24 -0.50 -1.47
C GLU A 59 16.30 -1.78 -0.65
N VAL A 60 17.25 -1.81 0.26
CA VAL A 60 17.32 -2.77 1.36
C VAL A 60 16.88 -2.05 2.62
N ASN A 61 15.80 -2.54 3.24
CA ASN A 61 15.30 -2.04 4.50
C ASN A 61 15.64 -3.05 5.61
N GLU A 62 16.77 -2.84 6.26
CA GLU A 62 17.26 -3.74 7.31
C GLU A 62 16.35 -3.73 8.54
N GLU A 63 15.72 -2.59 8.87
CA GLU A 63 14.81 -2.47 10.00
C GLU A 63 13.57 -3.35 9.81
N GLN A 64 13.05 -3.42 8.59
CA GLN A 64 11.91 -4.27 8.22
C GLN A 64 12.35 -5.69 7.85
N GLY A 65 13.64 -5.92 7.62
CA GLY A 65 14.20 -7.20 7.20
C GLY A 65 13.80 -7.60 5.77
N VAL A 66 13.72 -6.62 4.85
CA VAL A 66 13.28 -6.84 3.46
C VAL A 66 14.21 -6.18 2.46
N VAL A 67 14.26 -6.76 1.27
CA VAL A 67 14.69 -6.08 0.05
C VAL A 67 13.45 -5.83 -0.79
N GLU A 68 13.31 -4.63 -1.32
CA GLU A 68 12.05 -4.19 -1.92
C GLU A 68 12.25 -3.33 -3.17
N ALA A 69 11.21 -3.31 -4.01
CA ALA A 69 11.16 -2.47 -5.19
C ALA A 69 9.75 -1.89 -5.39
N MET A 70 9.68 -0.60 -5.74
CA MET A 70 8.47 0.08 -6.14
C MET A 70 8.39 0.13 -7.66
N LEU A 71 7.28 -0.31 -8.22
CA LEU A 71 7.06 -0.35 -9.66
C LEU A 71 5.79 0.41 -10.02
N ALA A 72 5.81 1.05 -11.19
CA ALA A 72 4.64 1.73 -11.75
C ALA A 72 4.71 1.75 -13.27
N PRO A 73 3.61 2.05 -13.99
CA PRO A 73 3.68 2.36 -15.42
C PRO A 73 4.66 3.52 -15.70
N ALA A 74 5.37 3.48 -16.82
CA ALA A 74 6.33 4.52 -17.18
C ALA A 74 5.69 5.91 -17.24
N SER A 75 4.42 5.98 -17.67
CA SER A 75 3.63 7.22 -17.79
C SER A 75 2.91 7.62 -16.49
N ALA A 76 3.04 6.86 -15.40
CA ALA A 76 2.34 7.17 -14.16
C ALA A 76 2.81 8.52 -13.59
N PRO A 77 1.88 9.42 -13.23
CA PRO A 77 2.23 10.69 -12.62
C PRO A 77 2.82 10.51 -11.22
N ALA A 78 3.46 11.55 -10.71
CA ALA A 78 3.90 11.59 -9.31
C ALA A 78 2.70 11.34 -8.38
N GLY A 79 2.88 10.51 -7.36
CA GLY A 79 1.83 10.16 -6.41
C GLY A 79 0.82 9.12 -6.90
N ALA A 80 0.96 8.56 -8.11
CA ALA A 80 0.14 7.43 -8.54
C ALA A 80 0.38 6.21 -7.64
N THR A 81 -0.65 5.38 -7.50
CA THR A 81 -0.56 4.09 -6.81
C THR A 81 0.51 3.21 -7.46
N GLN A 82 1.35 2.59 -6.65
CA GLN A 82 2.45 1.74 -7.09
C GLN A 82 2.24 0.28 -6.68
N LEU A 83 2.98 -0.60 -7.31
CA LEU A 83 3.17 -1.97 -6.86
C LEU A 83 4.48 -2.04 -6.09
N GLN A 84 4.43 -2.52 -4.85
CA GLN A 84 5.62 -2.82 -4.06
C GLN A 84 5.89 -4.31 -4.09
N LEU A 85 7.08 -4.72 -4.47
CA LEU A 85 7.55 -6.10 -4.35
C LEU A 85 8.43 -6.20 -3.11
N LEU A 86 8.18 -7.20 -2.27
CA LEU A 86 8.86 -7.41 -0.98
C LEU A 86 9.44 -8.81 -0.95
N ALA A 87 10.75 -8.93 -0.84
CA ALA A 87 11.41 -10.22 -0.61
C ALA A 87 12.15 -10.21 0.75
N PRO A 88 12.26 -11.36 1.43
CA PRO A 88 12.88 -11.42 2.74
C PRO A 88 14.41 -11.27 2.63
N LEU A 89 15.02 -10.51 3.54
CA LEU A 89 16.48 -10.50 3.72
C LEU A 89 17.00 -11.74 4.44
N GLY A 90 16.14 -12.38 5.23
CA GLY A 90 16.51 -13.56 5.99
C GLY A 90 15.29 -14.32 6.51
N PRO A 91 15.49 -15.52 7.07
CA PRO A 91 14.42 -16.44 7.42
C PRO A 91 13.55 -15.94 8.60
N THR A 92 14.03 -14.98 9.36
CA THR A 92 13.31 -14.45 10.54
C THR A 92 12.48 -13.21 10.22
N SER A 93 12.54 -12.69 8.99
CA SER A 93 11.77 -11.52 8.59
C SER A 93 10.26 -11.78 8.60
N THR A 94 9.47 -10.70 8.70
CA THR A 94 8.01 -10.80 8.64
C THR A 94 7.53 -11.33 7.29
N ILE A 95 8.24 -10.98 6.21
CA ILE A 95 7.94 -11.45 4.85
C ILE A 95 8.26 -12.94 4.70
N ALA A 96 9.37 -13.45 5.27
CA ALA A 96 9.65 -14.88 5.27
C ALA A 96 8.52 -15.67 5.96
N ARG A 97 8.08 -15.23 7.15
CA ARG A 97 6.95 -15.86 7.86
C ARG A 97 5.63 -15.78 7.08
N PHE A 98 5.41 -14.69 6.34
CA PHE A 98 4.23 -14.58 5.48
C PHE A 98 4.31 -15.61 4.34
N LEU A 99 5.44 -15.70 3.64
CA LEU A 99 5.66 -16.66 2.54
C LEU A 99 5.52 -18.11 3.00
N ASP A 100 6.04 -18.45 4.18
CA ASP A 100 5.94 -19.80 4.76
C ASP A 100 4.49 -20.19 5.06
N ARG A 101 3.68 -19.24 5.53
CA ARG A 101 2.29 -19.49 5.90
C ARG A 101 1.31 -19.42 4.72
N SER A 102 1.52 -18.49 3.81
CA SER A 102 0.54 -18.09 2.79
C SER A 102 1.04 -18.26 1.36
N GLY A 103 2.33 -18.52 1.16
CA GLY A 103 2.97 -18.47 -0.16
C GLY A 103 3.11 -17.04 -0.70
N PRO A 104 3.62 -16.87 -1.93
CA PRO A 104 3.69 -15.60 -2.62
C PRO A 104 2.30 -15.00 -2.86
N GLY A 105 2.17 -13.68 -2.72
CA GLY A 105 0.88 -13.02 -2.97
C GLY A 105 0.75 -11.66 -2.30
N LEU A 106 -0.47 -11.11 -2.35
CA LEU A 106 -0.82 -9.84 -1.74
C LEU A 106 -0.58 -9.89 -0.23
N GLN A 107 0.25 -8.99 0.27
CA GLN A 107 0.66 -8.95 1.67
C GLN A 107 0.03 -7.78 2.42
N GLN A 108 -0.04 -6.60 1.79
CA GLN A 108 -0.56 -5.38 2.41
C GLN A 108 -1.21 -4.43 1.40
N LEU A 109 -2.07 -3.56 1.91
CA LEU A 109 -2.58 -2.40 1.22
C LEU A 109 -2.11 -1.15 1.97
N ALA A 110 -1.42 -0.24 1.29
CA ALA A 110 -0.94 0.99 1.89
C ALA A 110 -1.84 2.17 1.54
N CYS A 111 -2.24 2.90 2.58
CA CYS A 111 -3.01 4.13 2.48
C CYS A 111 -2.11 5.32 2.80
N ARG A 112 -2.00 6.27 1.87
CA ARG A 112 -1.30 7.53 2.11
C ARG A 112 -2.10 8.40 3.07
N VAL A 113 -1.43 8.89 4.10
CA VAL A 113 -2.00 9.82 5.07
C VAL A 113 -1.12 11.07 5.18
N ASP A 114 -1.72 12.17 5.59
CA ASP A 114 -0.99 13.42 5.82
C ASP A 114 -0.06 13.31 7.05
N ASN A 115 -0.56 12.72 8.13
CA ASN A 115 0.19 12.50 9.36
C ASN A 115 -0.12 11.13 9.96
N VAL A 116 0.90 10.26 9.99
CA VAL A 116 0.77 8.88 10.48
C VAL A 116 0.45 8.80 11.97
N ASP A 117 1.06 9.63 12.81
CA ASP A 117 0.81 9.60 14.24
C ASP A 117 -0.58 10.12 14.60
N HIS A 118 -1.05 11.15 13.88
CA HIS A 118 -2.42 11.63 14.01
C HIS A 118 -3.43 10.55 13.60
N ALA A 119 -3.27 9.96 12.41
CA ALA A 119 -4.15 8.88 11.93
C ALA A 119 -4.17 7.70 12.89
N ALA A 120 -2.99 7.27 13.38
CA ALA A 120 -2.87 6.22 14.39
C ALA A 120 -3.58 6.58 15.70
N GLY A 121 -3.48 7.82 16.15
CA GLY A 121 -4.17 8.33 17.34
C GLY A 121 -5.69 8.27 17.21
N VAL A 122 -6.23 8.70 16.07
CA VAL A 122 -7.68 8.62 15.77
C VAL A 122 -8.17 7.17 15.80
N LEU A 123 -7.43 6.25 15.16
CA LEU A 123 -7.78 4.82 15.13
C LEU A 123 -7.75 4.21 16.53
N ARG A 124 -6.71 4.48 17.33
CA ARG A 124 -6.63 4.00 18.72
C ARG A 124 -7.78 4.52 19.58
N GLY A 125 -8.16 5.79 19.41
CA GLY A 125 -9.30 6.39 20.10
C GLY A 125 -10.63 5.68 19.83
N LYS A 126 -10.71 4.88 18.77
CA LYS A 126 -11.84 4.04 18.40
C LYS A 126 -11.64 2.54 18.69
N GLY A 127 -10.57 2.20 19.42
CA GLY A 127 -10.28 0.82 19.81
C GLY A 127 -9.65 -0.03 18.70
N ILE A 128 -9.22 0.58 17.59
CA ILE A 128 -8.53 -0.12 16.49
C ILE A 128 -7.06 -0.28 16.84
N ARG A 129 -6.54 -1.50 16.71
CA ARG A 129 -5.16 -1.83 17.07
C ARG A 129 -4.19 -1.45 15.97
N LEU A 130 -3.11 -0.80 16.35
CA LEU A 130 -1.93 -0.56 15.54
C LEU A 130 -0.83 -1.55 15.94
N LEU A 131 0.05 -1.92 15.02
CA LEU A 131 1.15 -2.85 15.29
C LEU A 131 2.31 -2.18 16.02
N TYR A 132 2.47 -0.87 15.87
CA TYR A 132 3.54 -0.11 16.52
C TYR A 132 2.96 0.99 17.41
N ASP A 133 3.58 1.22 18.56
CA ASP A 133 3.18 2.31 19.47
C ASP A 133 3.45 3.69 18.86
N ALA A 134 4.54 3.83 18.11
CA ALA A 134 4.92 5.03 17.36
C ALA A 134 5.23 4.67 15.91
N ALA A 135 5.14 5.67 15.02
CA ALA A 135 5.53 5.50 13.62
C ALA A 135 6.99 5.03 13.49
N ARG A 136 7.28 4.26 12.46
CA ARG A 136 8.60 3.76 12.11
C ARG A 136 8.99 4.19 10.72
N ARG A 137 10.28 4.04 10.40
CA ARG A 137 10.78 4.27 9.05
C ARG A 137 10.30 3.17 8.11
N GLY A 138 9.74 3.59 6.97
CA GLY A 138 9.35 2.75 5.84
C GLY A 138 10.18 3.04 4.59
N THR A 139 9.71 2.54 3.46
CA THR A 139 10.31 2.70 2.13
C THR A 139 10.54 4.18 1.80
N ALA A 140 11.68 4.49 1.17
CA ALA A 140 12.06 5.84 0.75
C ALA A 140 12.00 6.89 1.89
N ASN A 141 12.40 6.50 3.10
CA ASN A 141 12.33 7.32 4.32
C ASN A 141 10.93 7.78 4.75
N SER A 142 9.86 7.18 4.23
CA SER A 142 8.50 7.44 4.73
C SER A 142 8.36 7.10 6.21
N MET A 143 7.32 7.66 6.85
CA MET A 143 6.90 7.22 8.19
C MET A 143 5.70 6.32 8.05
N ILE A 144 5.69 5.18 8.77
CA ILE A 144 4.66 4.16 8.64
C ILE A 144 4.15 3.65 9.98
N ASN A 145 2.92 3.15 9.96
CA ASN A 145 2.35 2.28 10.99
C ASN A 145 1.36 1.31 10.33
N PHE A 146 0.97 0.26 11.01
CA PHE A 146 0.06 -0.75 10.47
C PHE A 146 -1.17 -0.92 11.35
N VAL A 147 -2.33 -0.99 10.72
CA VAL A 147 -3.56 -1.46 11.35
C VAL A 147 -3.53 -2.98 11.42
N HIS A 148 -3.87 -3.53 12.59
CA HIS A 148 -3.87 -4.96 12.80
C HIS A 148 -4.92 -5.65 11.88
N PRO A 149 -4.57 -6.72 11.13
CA PRO A 149 -5.48 -7.35 10.17
C PRO A 149 -6.84 -7.78 10.74
N LYS A 150 -6.88 -8.20 12.02
CA LYS A 150 -8.15 -8.58 12.67
C LYS A 150 -9.16 -7.44 12.78
N ASP A 151 -8.70 -6.20 12.73
CA ASP A 151 -9.55 -5.01 12.80
C ASP A 151 -9.84 -4.41 11.41
N ALA A 152 -9.21 -4.96 10.37
CA ALA A 152 -9.30 -4.51 8.98
C ALA A 152 -9.76 -5.64 8.01
N GLY A 153 -10.69 -6.49 8.45
CA GLY A 153 -11.26 -7.54 7.60
C GLY A 153 -10.26 -8.60 7.13
N GLY A 154 -9.14 -8.79 7.86
CA GLY A 154 -8.09 -9.75 7.51
C GLY A 154 -6.97 -9.17 6.64
N VAL A 155 -7.06 -7.91 6.23
CA VAL A 155 -6.06 -7.23 5.41
C VAL A 155 -5.10 -6.45 6.32
N LEU A 156 -3.80 -6.57 6.08
CA LEU A 156 -2.81 -5.69 6.70
C LEU A 156 -2.89 -4.32 6.01
N ILE A 157 -3.32 -3.29 6.74
CA ILE A 157 -3.37 -1.92 6.22
C ILE A 157 -2.17 -1.16 6.73
N GLU A 158 -1.36 -0.64 5.83
CA GLU A 158 -0.27 0.27 6.13
C GLU A 158 -0.75 1.72 6.04
N LEU A 159 -0.41 2.54 7.01
CA LEU A 159 -0.54 3.99 6.95
C LEU A 159 0.82 4.55 6.56
N VAL A 160 0.89 5.32 5.48
CA VAL A 160 2.13 5.87 4.94
C VAL A 160 2.06 7.39 4.89
N GLN A 161 3.00 8.03 5.56
CA GLN A 161 3.26 9.46 5.42
C GLN A 161 4.55 9.61 4.61
N ALA A 162 4.46 10.13 3.39
CA ALA A 162 5.63 10.47 2.61
C ALA A 162 6.43 11.57 3.33
N THR A 163 7.76 11.44 3.36
CA THR A 163 8.60 12.58 3.74
C THR A 163 8.42 13.63 2.66
N GLY A 164 8.00 14.84 3.05
CA GLY A 164 7.85 15.94 2.10
C GLY A 164 9.14 16.09 1.28
N SER A 165 9.01 16.16 -0.03
CA SER A 165 10.04 16.80 -0.81
C SER A 165 10.17 18.21 -0.25
N SER A 166 11.26 18.49 0.46
CA SER A 166 11.65 19.87 0.73
C SER A 166 11.68 20.55 -0.64
N ASP A 167 10.68 21.40 -0.90
CA ASP A 167 10.82 22.43 -1.91
C ASP A 167 12.05 23.25 -1.52
N ASP A 168 13.20 22.92 -2.10
CA ASP A 168 14.30 23.84 -2.19
C ASP A 168 13.88 24.96 -3.15
N THR A 169 13.11 25.90 -2.58
CA THR A 169 12.92 27.21 -3.20
C THR A 169 14.02 28.10 -2.64
N GLU A 170 15.12 28.19 -3.36
CA GLU A 170 15.99 29.36 -3.38
C GLU A 170 15.84 30.09 -4.69
#